data_5727424f396c724f1e74766c52a84b51
#
_entry.id   5727424f396c724f1e74766c52a84b51
#
_cell.length_a   1.000
_cell.length_b   1.000
_cell.length_c   1.000
_cell.angle_alpha   90.00
_cell.angle_beta   90.00
_cell.angle_gamma   90.00
#
_symmetry.space_group_name_H-M   'P 1'
#
loop_
_entity.id
_entity.type
_entity.pdbx_description
1 polymer ?
#
loop_
_entity_poly.entity_id
_entity_poly.type
_entity_poly.pdbx_seq_one_letter_code
_entity_poly.pdbx_strand_id
1 'polypeptide(L)'
;MKWNKKFEYPASIRSSVEGKRHYEITGQKLPSVTTILSATQSPEKKAKLEEWKKRVGTQQADRIRDVSAMRGTAMHTYLEGYILGENHLDLTSIGREAERMANVVIEKGLGDLGEVWGSEVTLYYPGLYAGATDVVGMYAGRPAIIDFKQTNKPKQREWIDDYFTQLAAYAMAHNQVYDTKIQSGIILMCSKDCFFQKFEVHDEEFQGYMHEFLRRVDEYYKIVPIVPEKKGPPGTILSQKDE
;
A
#
# COMPACT_ATOMS: atom_id res chain seq x y z
N MET A 1 -21.59 -5.50 2.24
CA MET A 1 -20.22 -6.06 2.10
C MET A 1 -20.27 -7.57 2.29
N LYS A 2 -19.67 -8.36 1.37
CA LYS A 2 -19.64 -9.83 1.41
C LYS A 2 -18.21 -10.30 1.15
N TRP A 3 -17.71 -11.25 1.96
CA TRP A 3 -16.45 -11.92 1.67
C TRP A 3 -16.59 -12.91 0.52
N ASN A 4 -15.66 -12.84 -0.44
CA ASN A 4 -15.54 -13.77 -1.56
C ASN A 4 -14.08 -14.21 -1.68
N LYS A 5 -13.73 -15.30 -1.00
CA LYS A 5 -12.36 -15.85 -0.91
C LYS A 5 -11.98 -16.65 -2.17
N LYS A 6 -12.16 -16.07 -3.36
CA LYS A 6 -11.89 -16.74 -4.63
C LYS A 6 -10.40 -16.76 -5.03
N PHE A 7 -9.55 -16.01 -4.32
CA PHE A 7 -8.11 -15.96 -4.55
C PHE A 7 -7.37 -16.38 -3.28
N GLU A 8 -6.28 -17.13 -3.47
CA GLU A 8 -5.35 -17.48 -2.40
C GLU A 8 -4.13 -16.56 -2.49
N TYR A 9 -3.92 -15.75 -1.47
CA TYR A 9 -2.80 -14.83 -1.39
C TYR A 9 -1.64 -15.49 -0.65
N PRO A 10 -0.43 -15.55 -1.25
CA PRO A 10 0.71 -16.18 -0.61
C PRO A 10 1.14 -15.40 0.64
N ALA A 11 1.60 -16.13 1.64
CA ALA A 11 2.22 -15.54 2.80
C ALA A 11 3.50 -14.78 2.40
N SER A 12 3.76 -13.68 3.08
CA SER A 12 4.94 -12.85 2.85
C SER A 12 5.61 -12.45 4.14
N ILE A 13 6.90 -12.20 4.09
CA ILE A 13 7.68 -11.65 5.20
C ILE A 13 8.12 -10.24 4.81
N ARG A 14 7.69 -9.25 5.61
CA ARG A 14 8.11 -7.86 5.45
C ARG A 14 9.42 -7.63 6.19
N SER A 15 10.44 -7.16 5.49
CA SER A 15 11.74 -6.81 6.04
C SER A 15 12.12 -5.37 5.71
N SER A 16 13.14 -4.85 6.41
CA SER A 16 13.74 -3.55 6.11
C SER A 16 15.23 -3.72 5.88
N VAL A 17 15.72 -3.25 4.73
CA VAL A 17 17.14 -3.26 4.38
C VAL A 17 17.55 -1.83 4.13
N GLU A 18 18.51 -1.32 4.92
CA GLU A 18 18.95 0.08 4.85
C GLU A 18 17.80 1.11 4.90
N GLY A 19 16.78 0.83 5.75
CA GLY A 19 15.60 1.67 5.87
C GLY A 19 14.60 1.54 4.72
N LYS A 20 14.85 0.70 3.72
CA LYS A 20 13.97 0.43 2.59
C LYS A 20 13.16 -0.84 2.82
N ARG A 21 11.84 -0.77 2.61
CA ARG A 21 10.93 -1.89 2.81
C ARG A 21 11.05 -2.90 1.65
N HIS A 22 11.16 -4.17 2.02
CA HIS A 22 11.15 -5.31 1.10
C HIS A 22 10.13 -6.35 1.56
N TYR A 23 9.72 -7.20 0.62
CA TYR A 23 8.89 -8.37 0.89
C TYR A 23 9.58 -9.62 0.37
N GLU A 24 9.63 -10.65 1.21
CA GLU A 24 9.98 -12.00 0.80
C GLU A 24 8.69 -12.76 0.53
N ILE A 25 8.45 -13.11 -0.72
CA ILE A 25 7.22 -13.73 -1.20
C ILE A 25 7.54 -14.71 -2.33
N THR A 26 7.01 -15.91 -2.26
CA THR A 26 7.25 -16.99 -3.25
C THR A 26 8.73 -17.22 -3.58
N GLY A 27 9.61 -17.14 -2.56
CA GLY A 27 11.06 -17.31 -2.72
C GLY A 27 11.78 -16.10 -3.35
N GLN A 28 11.10 -14.97 -3.56
CA GLN A 28 11.68 -13.76 -4.11
C GLN A 28 11.76 -12.66 -3.06
N LYS A 29 12.85 -11.90 -3.05
CA LYS A 29 12.99 -10.68 -2.22
C LYS A 29 12.80 -9.45 -3.10
N LEU A 30 11.66 -8.80 -2.95
CA LEU A 30 11.21 -7.71 -3.81
C LEU A 30 11.13 -6.38 -3.06
N PRO A 31 11.50 -5.25 -3.68
CA PRO A 31 11.28 -3.93 -3.10
C PRO A 31 9.79 -3.65 -2.97
N SER A 32 9.40 -2.87 -1.95
CA SER A 32 8.00 -2.47 -1.85
C SER A 32 7.65 -1.39 -2.88
N VAL A 33 6.36 -1.36 -3.30
CA VAL A 33 5.81 -0.26 -4.12
C VAL A 33 6.20 1.10 -3.53
N THR A 34 6.02 1.29 -2.23
CA THR A 34 6.35 2.56 -1.55
C THR A 34 7.86 2.86 -1.55
N THR A 35 8.72 1.84 -1.54
CA THR A 35 10.18 2.01 -1.68
C THR A 35 10.52 2.55 -3.07
N ILE A 36 9.93 1.98 -4.13
CA ILE A 36 10.12 2.43 -5.51
C ILE A 36 9.63 3.88 -5.66
N LEU A 37 8.41 4.19 -5.21
CA LEU A 37 7.84 5.53 -5.27
C LEU A 37 8.67 6.57 -4.53
N SER A 38 9.19 6.23 -3.36
CA SER A 38 10.05 7.13 -2.58
C SER A 38 11.41 7.37 -3.25
N ALA A 39 12.05 6.32 -3.78
CA ALA A 39 13.35 6.43 -4.43
C ALA A 39 13.31 7.28 -5.72
N THR A 40 12.20 7.19 -6.46
CA THR A 40 11.97 7.86 -7.74
C THR A 40 11.08 9.10 -7.62
N GLN A 41 10.94 9.67 -6.43
CA GLN A 41 10.18 10.90 -6.20
C GLN A 41 10.84 12.08 -6.94
N SER A 42 10.01 12.94 -7.56
CA SER A 42 10.50 14.09 -8.30
C SER A 42 11.32 15.05 -7.44
N PRO A 43 12.33 15.72 -8.03
CA PRO A 43 13.13 16.74 -7.33
C PRO A 43 12.28 17.84 -6.69
N GLU A 44 11.20 18.25 -7.35
CA GLU A 44 10.29 19.30 -6.87
C GLU A 44 9.55 18.86 -5.60
N LYS A 45 9.07 17.61 -5.55
CA LYS A 45 8.41 17.06 -4.34
C LYS A 45 9.41 16.97 -3.19
N LYS A 46 10.65 16.53 -3.46
CA LYS A 46 11.73 16.49 -2.46
C LYS A 46 12.06 17.88 -1.93
N ALA A 47 12.20 18.86 -2.83
CA ALA A 47 12.50 20.25 -2.45
C ALA A 47 11.38 20.87 -1.58
N LYS A 48 10.10 20.69 -1.95
CA LYS A 48 8.96 21.15 -1.15
C LYS A 48 8.94 20.53 0.25
N LEU A 49 9.29 19.26 0.40
CA LEU A 49 9.37 18.59 1.70
C LEU A 49 10.50 19.17 2.56
N GLU A 50 11.67 19.40 1.97
CA GLU A 50 12.81 20.00 2.68
C GLU A 50 12.53 21.45 3.07
N GLU A 51 11.89 22.24 2.21
CA GLU A 51 11.44 23.61 2.54
C GLU A 51 10.44 23.61 3.71
N TRP A 52 9.47 22.69 3.69
CA TRP A 52 8.54 22.53 4.78
C TRP A 52 9.25 22.17 6.10
N LYS A 53 10.19 21.21 6.08
CA LYS A 53 11.00 20.84 7.26
C LYS A 53 11.80 22.03 7.81
N LYS A 54 12.42 22.82 6.93
CA LYS A 54 13.14 24.04 7.33
C LYS A 54 12.22 25.05 7.99
N ARG A 55 11.01 25.24 7.46
CA ARG A 55 10.03 26.21 8.00
C ARG A 55 9.48 25.82 9.36
N VAL A 56 9.19 24.53 9.61
CA VAL A 56 8.60 24.06 10.88
C VAL A 56 9.66 23.63 11.90
N GLY A 57 10.90 23.41 11.47
CA GLY A 57 11.98 22.84 12.26
C GLY A 57 11.97 21.32 12.27
N THR A 58 13.17 20.71 12.25
CA THR A 58 13.36 19.26 12.09
C THR A 58 12.64 18.47 13.18
N GLN A 59 12.82 18.85 14.46
CA GLN A 59 12.20 18.14 15.58
C GLN A 59 10.67 18.15 15.50
N GLN A 60 10.08 19.29 15.15
CA GLN A 60 8.62 19.40 15.00
C GLN A 60 8.12 18.63 13.77
N ALA A 61 8.86 18.64 12.66
CA ALA A 61 8.55 17.86 11.47
C ALA A 61 8.53 16.35 11.76
N ASP A 62 9.54 15.85 12.51
CA ASP A 62 9.61 14.45 12.92
C ASP A 62 8.44 14.09 13.84
N ARG A 63 8.12 14.93 14.83
CA ARG A 63 6.96 14.70 15.70
C ARG A 63 5.64 14.64 14.93
N ILE A 64 5.44 15.54 13.97
CA ILE A 64 4.23 15.54 13.11
C ILE A 64 4.16 14.25 12.29
N ARG A 65 5.29 13.83 11.71
CA ARG A 65 5.37 12.57 10.95
C ARG A 65 5.02 11.36 11.83
N ASP A 66 5.63 11.26 13.01
CA ASP A 66 5.47 10.09 13.89
C ASP A 66 4.03 9.99 14.42
N VAL A 67 3.44 11.10 14.89
CA VAL A 67 2.03 11.13 15.30
C VAL A 67 1.10 10.78 14.14
N SER A 68 1.39 11.28 12.93
CA SER A 68 0.59 10.95 11.74
C SER A 68 0.71 9.47 11.37
N ALA A 69 1.89 8.86 11.49
CA ALA A 69 2.10 7.45 11.25
C ALA A 69 1.37 6.57 12.27
N MET A 70 1.46 6.90 13.56
CA MET A 70 0.74 6.19 14.63
C MET A 70 -0.78 6.25 14.42
N ARG A 71 -1.33 7.42 14.11
CA ARG A 71 -2.74 7.62 13.82
C ARG A 71 -3.18 6.83 12.58
N GLY A 72 -2.36 6.85 11.53
CA GLY A 72 -2.60 6.08 10.31
C GLY A 72 -2.69 4.60 10.61
N THR A 73 -1.71 4.04 11.31
CA THR A 73 -1.70 2.63 11.71
C THR A 73 -2.95 2.27 12.52
N ALA A 74 -3.29 3.07 13.54
CA ALA A 74 -4.47 2.83 14.35
C ALA A 74 -5.78 2.88 13.52
N MET A 75 -5.91 3.85 12.61
CA MET A 75 -7.09 3.94 11.73
C MET A 75 -7.23 2.70 10.82
N HIS A 76 -6.13 2.22 10.22
CA HIS A 76 -6.13 1.00 9.42
C HIS A 76 -6.55 -0.22 10.25
N THR A 77 -6.05 -0.37 11.48
CA THR A 77 -6.45 -1.48 12.37
C THR A 77 -7.95 -1.47 12.68
N TYR A 78 -8.56 -0.31 12.91
CA TYR A 78 -10.01 -0.20 13.08
C TYR A 78 -10.79 -0.58 11.82
N LEU A 79 -10.33 -0.11 10.65
CA LEU A 79 -10.98 -0.41 9.36
C LEU A 79 -10.85 -1.89 8.99
N GLU A 80 -9.68 -2.48 9.19
CA GLU A 80 -9.45 -3.91 9.01
C GLU A 80 -10.34 -4.73 9.93
N GLY A 81 -10.38 -4.41 11.23
CA GLY A 81 -11.27 -5.07 12.21
C GLY A 81 -12.72 -5.01 11.77
N TYR A 82 -13.21 -3.86 11.32
CA TYR A 82 -14.57 -3.72 10.78
C TYR A 82 -14.82 -4.63 9.58
N ILE A 83 -13.89 -4.70 8.63
CA ILE A 83 -14.00 -5.53 7.43
C ILE A 83 -13.98 -7.02 7.79
N LEU A 84 -13.19 -7.42 8.79
CA LEU A 84 -13.11 -8.80 9.29
C LEU A 84 -14.28 -9.18 10.21
N GLY A 85 -15.07 -8.22 10.66
CA GLY A 85 -16.10 -8.43 11.68
C GLY A 85 -15.53 -8.63 13.09
N GLU A 86 -14.35 -8.08 13.33
CA GLU A 86 -13.63 -8.12 14.61
C GLU A 86 -13.75 -6.79 15.34
N ASN A 87 -13.75 -6.85 16.67
CA ASN A 87 -13.73 -5.65 17.49
C ASN A 87 -12.29 -5.25 17.81
N HIS A 88 -11.98 -3.99 17.61
CA HIS A 88 -10.71 -3.39 18.04
C HIS A 88 -10.98 -2.29 19.05
N LEU A 89 -10.17 -2.20 20.10
CA LEU A 89 -10.29 -1.18 21.13
C LEU A 89 -8.91 -0.64 21.49
N ASP A 90 -8.69 0.65 21.20
CA ASP A 90 -7.50 1.41 21.64
C ASP A 90 -7.95 2.66 22.41
N LEU A 91 -7.76 2.64 23.73
CA LEU A 91 -8.18 3.72 24.64
C LEU A 91 -7.19 4.89 24.71
N THR A 92 -6.08 4.84 23.98
CA THR A 92 -5.15 5.96 23.90
C THR A 92 -5.80 7.16 23.21
N SER A 93 -5.24 8.36 23.39
CA SER A 93 -5.74 9.56 22.69
C SER A 93 -5.65 9.42 21.16
N ILE A 94 -4.59 8.78 20.65
CA ILE A 94 -4.41 8.52 19.22
C ILE A 94 -5.40 7.46 18.75
N GLY A 95 -5.61 6.38 19.51
CA GLY A 95 -6.59 5.35 19.20
C GLY A 95 -8.01 5.90 19.08
N ARG A 96 -8.45 6.71 20.03
CA ARG A 96 -9.78 7.36 19.99
C ARG A 96 -9.92 8.36 18.82
N GLU A 97 -8.85 9.06 18.45
CA GLU A 97 -8.85 9.93 17.26
C GLU A 97 -8.99 9.08 16.00
N ALA A 98 -8.21 8.01 15.89
CA ALA A 98 -8.24 7.07 14.78
C ALA A 98 -9.60 6.35 14.63
N GLU A 99 -10.22 5.94 15.75
CA GLU A 99 -11.56 5.36 15.78
C GLU A 99 -12.61 6.29 15.18
N ARG A 100 -12.62 7.56 15.60
CA ARG A 100 -13.56 8.55 15.03
C ARG A 100 -13.38 8.70 13.52
N MET A 101 -12.12 8.75 13.05
CA MET A 101 -11.81 8.84 11.62
C MET A 101 -12.24 7.57 10.87
N ALA A 102 -11.97 6.38 11.44
CA ALA A 102 -12.39 5.10 10.87
C ALA A 102 -13.91 5.01 10.75
N ASN A 103 -14.66 5.40 11.77
CA ASN A 103 -16.13 5.43 11.74
C ASN A 103 -16.68 6.32 10.62
N VAL A 104 -16.04 7.47 10.37
CA VAL A 104 -16.42 8.34 9.24
C VAL A 104 -16.15 7.66 7.89
N VAL A 105 -15.02 6.97 7.74
CA VAL A 105 -14.70 6.19 6.52
C VAL A 105 -15.70 5.05 6.34
N ILE A 106 -16.05 4.33 7.41
CA ILE A 106 -17.04 3.25 7.37
C ILE A 106 -18.40 3.77 6.91
N GLU A 107 -18.88 4.83 7.55
CA GLU A 107 -20.19 5.41 7.28
C GLU A 107 -20.31 5.96 5.85
N LYS A 108 -19.27 6.69 5.38
CA LYS A 108 -19.32 7.45 4.12
C LYS A 108 -18.66 6.76 2.93
N GLY A 109 -17.76 5.79 3.19
CA GLY A 109 -16.93 5.19 2.14
C GLY A 109 -17.19 3.71 1.90
N LEU A 110 -17.47 2.92 2.95
CA LEU A 110 -17.59 1.47 2.79
C LEU A 110 -18.96 0.98 2.32
N GLY A 111 -19.96 1.86 2.19
CA GLY A 111 -21.29 1.49 1.68
C GLY A 111 -21.27 0.91 0.25
N ASP A 112 -20.33 1.38 -0.59
CA ASP A 112 -20.17 0.93 -1.98
C ASP A 112 -19.28 -0.33 -2.10
N LEU A 113 -18.68 -0.82 -1.01
CA LEU A 113 -17.88 -2.05 -0.99
C LEU A 113 -18.78 -3.28 -0.97
N GLY A 114 -19.04 -3.85 -2.15
CA GLY A 114 -19.94 -5.01 -2.34
C GLY A 114 -19.29 -6.33 -1.95
N GLU A 115 -18.09 -6.60 -2.48
CA GLU A 115 -17.32 -7.81 -2.17
C GLU A 115 -15.90 -7.46 -1.71
N VAL A 116 -15.39 -8.24 -0.76
CA VAL A 116 -13.98 -8.26 -0.35
C VAL A 116 -13.35 -9.56 -0.84
N TRP A 117 -12.32 -9.45 -1.67
CA TRP A 117 -11.52 -10.58 -2.12
C TRP A 117 -10.31 -10.82 -1.23
N GLY A 118 -9.77 -9.75 -0.66
CA GLY A 118 -8.69 -9.75 0.32
C GLY A 118 -8.59 -8.43 1.07
N SER A 119 -8.17 -8.48 2.34
CA SER A 119 -7.85 -7.33 3.19
C SER A 119 -6.46 -7.52 3.76
N GLU A 120 -5.62 -6.46 3.76
CA GLU A 120 -4.21 -6.46 4.19
C GLU A 120 -3.37 -7.56 3.50
N VAL A 121 -3.71 -7.89 2.25
CA VAL A 121 -3.01 -8.94 1.50
C VAL A 121 -1.81 -8.39 0.75
N THR A 122 -0.74 -9.19 0.71
CA THR A 122 0.44 -8.83 -0.08
C THR A 122 0.23 -9.25 -1.54
N LEU A 123 0.32 -8.28 -2.42
CA LEU A 123 0.32 -8.44 -3.86
C LEU A 123 1.74 -8.29 -4.40
N TYR A 124 2.09 -9.04 -5.44
CA TYR A 124 3.41 -8.95 -6.05
C TYR A 124 3.37 -9.07 -7.56
N TYR A 125 4.26 -8.35 -8.22
CA TYR A 125 4.55 -8.53 -9.62
C TYR A 125 5.86 -9.34 -9.71
N PRO A 126 5.84 -10.56 -10.27
CA PRO A 126 6.99 -11.45 -10.25
C PRO A 126 8.27 -10.77 -10.76
N GLY A 127 9.35 -10.83 -9.96
CA GLY A 127 10.65 -10.28 -10.28
C GLY A 127 10.80 -8.76 -10.15
N LEU A 128 9.72 -8.01 -9.90
CA LEU A 128 9.78 -6.55 -9.93
C LEU A 128 9.46 -5.86 -8.60
N TYR A 129 8.35 -6.16 -7.97
CA TYR A 129 7.94 -5.47 -6.74
C TYR A 129 6.86 -6.24 -5.98
N ALA A 130 6.65 -5.84 -4.73
CA ALA A 130 5.53 -6.32 -3.93
C ALA A 130 4.98 -5.21 -3.01
N GLY A 131 3.83 -5.45 -2.39
CA GLY A 131 3.29 -4.55 -1.38
C GLY A 131 1.94 -5.00 -0.84
N ALA A 132 1.63 -4.59 0.37
CA ALA A 132 0.32 -4.86 0.98
C ALA A 132 -0.68 -3.79 0.51
N THR A 133 -1.87 -4.26 0.13
CA THR A 133 -3.03 -3.42 -0.16
C THR A 133 -4.05 -3.54 0.96
N ASP A 134 -4.73 -2.44 1.29
CA ASP A 134 -5.72 -2.46 2.37
C ASP A 134 -6.91 -3.35 1.98
N VAL A 135 -7.46 -3.17 0.78
CA VAL A 135 -8.55 -4.00 0.27
C VAL A 135 -8.42 -4.21 -1.24
N VAL A 136 -8.71 -5.43 -1.68
CA VAL A 136 -9.00 -5.76 -3.06
C VAL A 136 -10.40 -6.40 -3.14
N GLY A 137 -11.25 -5.96 -4.08
CA GLY A 137 -12.61 -6.45 -4.15
C GLY A 137 -13.47 -5.78 -5.21
N MET A 138 -14.78 -5.76 -4.95
CA MET A 138 -15.78 -5.06 -5.80
C MET A 138 -16.24 -3.78 -5.11
N TYR A 139 -15.99 -2.64 -5.71
CA TYR A 139 -16.43 -1.34 -5.23
C TYR A 139 -17.34 -0.68 -6.27
N ALA A 140 -18.53 -0.24 -5.86
CA ALA A 140 -19.57 0.29 -6.77
C ALA A 140 -19.79 -0.59 -8.02
N GLY A 141 -19.75 -1.93 -7.87
CA GLY A 141 -19.96 -2.89 -8.95
C GLY A 141 -18.75 -3.13 -9.86
N ARG A 142 -17.56 -2.55 -9.59
CA ARG A 142 -16.33 -2.71 -10.37
C ARG A 142 -15.22 -3.38 -9.55
N PRO A 143 -14.38 -4.24 -10.16
CA PRO A 143 -13.15 -4.69 -9.53
C PRO A 143 -12.23 -3.50 -9.23
N ALA A 144 -11.76 -3.38 -7.98
CA ALA A 144 -10.96 -2.23 -7.54
C ALA A 144 -9.91 -2.60 -6.50
N ILE A 145 -8.85 -1.79 -6.46
CA ILE A 145 -7.96 -1.67 -5.31
C ILE A 145 -8.45 -0.48 -4.50
N ILE A 146 -8.64 -0.68 -3.19
CA ILE A 146 -9.09 0.35 -2.26
C ILE A 146 -7.99 0.58 -1.22
N ASP A 147 -7.69 1.83 -0.92
CA ASP A 147 -6.66 2.23 0.02
C ASP A 147 -7.19 3.30 0.96
N PHE A 148 -6.92 3.11 2.25
CA PHE A 148 -7.31 4.04 3.31
C PHE A 148 -6.19 5.02 3.58
N LYS A 149 -6.52 6.30 3.66
CA LYS A 149 -5.52 7.34 3.97
C LYS A 149 -6.00 8.25 5.09
N GLN A 150 -5.17 8.39 6.11
CA GLN A 150 -5.32 9.47 7.07
C GLN A 150 -4.52 10.70 6.63
N THR A 151 -4.98 11.90 6.98
CA THR A 151 -4.27 13.13 6.68
C THR A 151 -4.49 14.18 7.78
N ASN A 152 -3.58 15.12 7.90
CA ASN A 152 -3.74 16.24 8.84
C ASN A 152 -4.71 17.33 8.34
N LYS A 153 -4.86 17.43 7.01
CA LYS A 153 -5.75 18.41 6.35
C LYS A 153 -6.30 17.81 5.05
N PRO A 154 -7.46 18.21 4.56
CA PRO A 154 -7.97 17.81 3.26
C PRO A 154 -6.93 17.98 2.16
N LYS A 155 -6.98 17.11 1.14
CA LYS A 155 -6.06 17.10 0.01
C LYS A 155 -6.75 17.52 -1.27
N GLN A 156 -5.98 18.14 -2.17
CA GLN A 156 -6.39 18.32 -3.56
C GLN A 156 -5.94 17.10 -4.37
N ARG A 157 -6.68 16.77 -5.43
CA ARG A 157 -6.41 15.59 -6.26
C ARG A 157 -4.98 15.61 -6.83
N GLU A 158 -4.50 16.75 -7.26
CA GLU A 158 -3.18 16.95 -7.88
C GLU A 158 -2.01 16.70 -6.91
N TRP A 159 -2.29 16.61 -5.63
CA TRP A 159 -1.26 16.35 -4.61
C TRP A 159 -1.08 14.87 -4.30
N ILE A 160 -1.96 14.01 -4.81
CA ILE A 160 -2.05 12.60 -4.42
C ILE A 160 -1.79 11.61 -5.58
N ASP A 161 -1.17 12.05 -6.67
CA ASP A 161 -0.83 11.20 -7.83
C ASP A 161 -0.05 9.94 -7.42
N ASP A 162 0.86 10.04 -6.43
CA ASP A 162 1.60 8.89 -5.93
C ASP A 162 0.69 7.84 -5.26
N TYR A 163 -0.47 8.23 -4.72
CA TYR A 163 -1.44 7.27 -4.20
C TYR A 163 -2.16 6.54 -5.33
N PHE A 164 -2.55 7.23 -6.40
CA PHE A 164 -3.12 6.56 -7.57
C PHE A 164 -2.11 5.64 -8.25
N THR A 165 -0.85 6.08 -8.33
CA THR A 165 0.25 5.25 -8.84
C THR A 165 0.48 4.01 -7.98
N GLN A 166 0.34 4.11 -6.66
CA GLN A 166 0.38 2.99 -5.72
C GLN A 166 -0.75 1.98 -5.99
N LEU A 167 -1.99 2.45 -6.14
CA LEU A 167 -3.15 1.60 -6.46
C LEU A 167 -2.96 0.88 -7.80
N ALA A 168 -2.45 1.59 -8.81
CA ALA A 168 -2.16 1.02 -10.13
C ALA A 168 -1.11 -0.09 -10.07
N ALA A 169 -0.07 0.08 -9.24
CA ALA A 169 0.92 -0.98 -8.98
C ALA A 169 0.28 -2.24 -8.40
N TYR A 170 -0.59 -2.08 -7.42
CA TYR A 170 -1.30 -3.22 -6.81
C TYR A 170 -2.25 -3.90 -7.79
N ALA A 171 -2.99 -3.13 -8.59
CA ALA A 171 -3.85 -3.68 -9.62
C ALA A 171 -3.06 -4.47 -10.67
N MET A 172 -1.93 -3.96 -11.16
CA MET A 172 -1.07 -4.68 -12.10
C MET A 172 -0.53 -5.99 -11.49
N ALA A 173 -0.11 -5.97 -10.22
CA ALA A 173 0.35 -7.17 -9.53
C ALA A 173 -0.77 -8.21 -9.42
N HIS A 174 -1.97 -7.81 -9.03
CA HIS A 174 -3.13 -8.69 -8.95
C HIS A 174 -3.53 -9.24 -10.33
N ASN A 175 -3.59 -8.38 -11.33
CA ASN A 175 -3.92 -8.77 -12.70
C ASN A 175 -2.91 -9.80 -13.26
N GLN A 176 -1.62 -9.60 -12.98
CA GLN A 176 -0.55 -10.50 -13.46
C GLN A 176 -0.61 -11.88 -12.80
N VAL A 177 -0.90 -11.98 -11.52
CA VAL A 177 -0.85 -13.24 -10.77
C VAL A 177 -2.17 -14.01 -10.86
N TYR A 178 -3.29 -13.30 -10.90
CA TYR A 178 -4.64 -13.89 -10.80
C TYR A 178 -5.47 -13.76 -12.07
N ASP A 179 -4.87 -13.29 -13.18
CA ASP A 179 -5.57 -13.09 -14.47
C ASP A 179 -6.86 -12.25 -14.35
N THR A 180 -6.79 -11.20 -13.53
CA THR A 180 -7.90 -10.26 -13.35
C THR A 180 -7.75 -9.05 -14.26
N LYS A 181 -8.79 -8.20 -14.30
CA LYS A 181 -8.80 -6.95 -15.09
C LYS A 181 -9.22 -5.78 -14.21
N ILE A 182 -8.48 -5.57 -13.11
CA ILE A 182 -8.71 -4.43 -12.23
C ILE A 182 -8.22 -3.18 -12.95
N GLN A 183 -9.13 -2.23 -13.18
CA GLN A 183 -8.88 -0.93 -13.80
C GLN A 183 -9.53 0.21 -13.00
N SER A 184 -9.62 0.02 -11.70
CA SER A 184 -10.18 1.01 -10.78
C SER A 184 -9.37 1.09 -9.50
N GLY A 185 -9.12 2.30 -9.04
CA GLY A 185 -8.49 2.60 -7.78
C GLY A 185 -9.32 3.59 -6.96
N ILE A 186 -9.50 3.29 -5.69
CA ILE A 186 -10.33 4.07 -4.77
C ILE A 186 -9.49 4.46 -3.56
N ILE A 187 -9.47 5.74 -3.22
CA ILE A 187 -8.86 6.26 -2.01
C ILE A 187 -9.97 6.77 -1.11
N LEU A 188 -10.10 6.19 0.07
CA LEU A 188 -11.00 6.65 1.11
C LEU A 188 -10.16 7.35 2.17
N MET A 189 -10.26 8.67 2.21
CA MET A 189 -9.39 9.52 3.02
C MET A 189 -10.18 10.22 4.11
N CYS A 190 -9.63 10.27 5.32
CA CYS A 190 -10.18 11.07 6.41
C CYS A 190 -9.09 11.96 7.02
N SER A 191 -9.41 13.24 7.22
CA SER A 191 -8.53 14.13 7.97
C SER A 191 -8.72 13.97 9.48
N LYS A 192 -7.73 14.42 10.27
CA LYS A 192 -7.82 14.40 11.75
C LYS A 192 -9.06 15.11 12.30
N ASP A 193 -9.61 16.07 11.53
CA ASP A 193 -10.82 16.80 11.88
C ASP A 193 -12.09 16.10 11.34
N CYS A 194 -12.00 14.81 11.01
CA CYS A 194 -13.09 13.96 10.51
C CYS A 194 -13.70 14.46 9.18
N PHE A 195 -12.94 15.15 8.34
CA PHE A 195 -13.37 15.52 7.00
C PHE A 195 -13.07 14.37 6.02
N PHE A 196 -14.13 13.78 5.46
CA PHE A 196 -14.04 12.67 4.53
C PHE A 196 -13.84 13.15 3.10
N GLN A 197 -12.97 12.46 2.36
CA GLN A 197 -12.78 12.62 0.92
C GLN A 197 -12.71 11.25 0.26
N LYS A 198 -13.41 11.08 -0.84
CA LYS A 198 -13.31 9.93 -1.73
C LYS A 198 -12.70 10.39 -3.04
N PHE A 199 -11.64 9.69 -3.48
CA PHE A 199 -11.02 9.90 -4.78
C PHE A 199 -11.08 8.59 -5.55
N GLU A 200 -11.50 8.69 -6.78
CA GLU A 200 -11.65 7.55 -7.68
C GLU A 200 -10.87 7.79 -8.96
N VAL A 201 -10.30 6.73 -9.51
CA VAL A 201 -9.62 6.74 -10.80
C VAL A 201 -9.97 5.45 -11.53
N HIS A 202 -10.29 5.57 -12.83
CA HIS A 202 -10.84 4.46 -13.61
C HIS A 202 -10.28 4.44 -15.02
N ASP A 203 -10.35 3.28 -15.65
CA ASP A 203 -10.19 3.04 -17.07
C ASP A 203 -8.89 3.69 -17.67
N GLU A 204 -8.97 4.58 -18.63
CA GLU A 204 -7.83 5.21 -19.30
C GLU A 204 -6.95 6.02 -18.35
N GLU A 205 -7.55 6.77 -17.43
CA GLU A 205 -6.79 7.53 -16.43
C GLU A 205 -6.00 6.57 -15.52
N PHE A 206 -6.62 5.46 -15.10
CA PHE A 206 -5.95 4.46 -14.28
C PHE A 206 -4.81 3.76 -15.03
N GLN A 207 -4.98 3.49 -16.34
CA GLN A 207 -3.92 2.98 -17.20
C GLN A 207 -2.74 3.96 -17.28
N GLY A 208 -2.99 5.27 -17.30
CA GLY A 208 -1.96 6.29 -17.22
C GLY A 208 -1.08 6.14 -15.97
N TYR A 209 -1.68 5.87 -14.81
CA TYR A 209 -0.93 5.61 -13.57
C TYR A 209 -0.19 4.26 -13.59
N MET A 210 -0.72 3.24 -14.27
CA MET A 210 0.00 1.98 -14.51
C MET A 210 1.28 2.22 -15.31
N HIS A 211 1.21 2.97 -16.42
CA HIS A 211 2.38 3.33 -17.22
C HIS A 211 3.38 4.17 -16.42
N GLU A 212 2.90 5.13 -15.64
CA GLU A 212 3.77 5.93 -14.78
C GLU A 212 4.50 5.06 -13.74
N PHE A 213 3.83 4.09 -13.13
CA PHE A 213 4.50 3.19 -12.20
C PHE A 213 5.56 2.33 -12.87
N LEU A 214 5.29 1.77 -14.06
CA LEU A 214 6.28 1.00 -14.81
C LEU A 214 7.50 1.84 -15.17
N ARG A 215 7.31 3.09 -15.58
CA ARG A 215 8.41 4.05 -15.81
C ARG A 215 9.26 4.23 -14.54
N ARG A 216 8.62 4.32 -13.36
CA ARG A 216 9.30 4.44 -12.06
C ARG A 216 10.00 3.16 -11.63
N VAL A 217 9.48 1.99 -11.99
CA VAL A 217 10.17 0.70 -11.80
C VAL A 217 11.46 0.69 -12.62
N ASP A 218 11.43 1.08 -13.89
CA ASP A 218 12.61 1.17 -14.75
C ASP A 218 13.65 2.15 -14.17
N GLU A 219 13.22 3.30 -13.70
CA GLU A 219 14.08 4.29 -13.05
C GLU A 219 14.71 3.73 -11.78
N TYR A 220 13.92 3.04 -10.95
CA TYR A 220 14.39 2.43 -9.72
C TYR A 220 15.50 1.41 -9.96
N TYR A 221 15.34 0.52 -10.94
CA TYR A 221 16.32 -0.52 -11.23
C TYR A 221 17.57 -0.03 -11.98
N LYS A 222 17.55 1.17 -12.55
CA LYS A 222 18.76 1.86 -12.99
C LYS A 222 19.60 2.37 -11.82
N ILE A 223 18.95 2.76 -10.71
CA ILE A 223 19.61 3.26 -9.50
C ILE A 223 20.04 2.10 -8.58
N VAL A 224 19.21 1.06 -8.50
CA VAL A 224 19.41 -0.13 -7.63
C VAL A 224 19.40 -1.36 -8.55
N PRO A 225 20.54 -1.78 -9.10
CA PRO A 225 20.62 -2.93 -9.99
C PRO A 225 20.08 -4.20 -9.31
N ILE A 226 19.40 -5.03 -10.09
CA ILE A 226 18.98 -6.38 -9.64
C ILE A 226 20.26 -7.17 -9.39
N VAL A 227 20.54 -7.49 -8.12
CA VAL A 227 21.62 -8.43 -7.79
C VAL A 227 21.06 -9.83 -8.07
N PRO A 228 21.57 -10.57 -9.06
CA PRO A 228 21.14 -11.94 -9.28
C PRO A 228 21.44 -12.75 -8.02
N GLU A 229 20.43 -13.48 -7.51
CA GLU A 229 20.65 -14.41 -6.42
C GLU A 229 21.81 -15.33 -6.78
N LYS A 230 22.84 -15.37 -5.93
CA LYS A 230 23.87 -16.42 -6.04
C LYS A 230 23.14 -17.75 -5.82
N LYS A 231 22.94 -18.52 -6.90
CA LYS A 231 22.59 -19.93 -6.76
C LYS A 231 23.62 -20.55 -5.85
N GLY A 232 23.23 -20.94 -4.64
CA GLY A 232 24.09 -21.71 -3.75
C GLY A 232 24.67 -22.93 -4.51
N PRO A 233 25.87 -23.40 -4.15
CA PRO A 233 26.43 -24.58 -4.80
C PRO A 233 25.42 -25.71 -4.71
N PRO A 234 25.28 -26.55 -5.79
CA PRO A 234 24.38 -27.69 -5.77
C PRO A 234 24.71 -28.56 -4.56
N GLY A 235 23.73 -28.80 -3.69
CA GLY A 235 23.89 -29.54 -2.46
C GLY A 235 24.53 -30.91 -2.74
N THR A 236 25.67 -31.18 -2.14
CA THR A 236 26.31 -32.48 -2.12
C THR A 236 25.37 -33.44 -1.40
N ILE A 237 24.75 -34.32 -2.14
CA ILE A 237 23.99 -35.45 -1.59
C ILE A 237 25.00 -36.33 -0.85
N LEU A 238 25.03 -36.23 0.48
CA LEU A 238 25.72 -37.21 1.30
C LEU A 238 24.93 -38.51 1.20
N SER A 239 25.46 -39.45 0.42
CA SER A 239 25.03 -40.85 0.41
C SER A 239 25.22 -41.40 1.82
N GLN A 240 24.16 -41.70 2.53
CA GLN A 240 24.21 -42.65 3.63
C GLN A 240 24.60 -44.01 3.05
N LYS A 241 25.81 -44.47 3.41
CA LYS A 241 26.18 -45.89 3.31
C LYS A 241 25.75 -46.54 4.62
N ASP A 242 25.02 -47.59 4.47
CA ASP A 242 24.70 -48.58 5.50
C ASP A 242 25.94 -49.14 6.16
N GLU A 243 25.94 -49.19 7.50
CA GLU A 243 26.49 -50.33 8.29
C GLU A 243 25.67 -50.47 9.57
#